data_69623d8c458f522aae52803f7be2c995
#
_entry.id   69623d8c458f522aae52803f7be2c995
#
_cell.length_a   1.000
_cell.length_b   1.000
_cell.length_c   1.000
_cell.angle_alpha   90.00
_cell.angle_beta   90.00
_cell.angle_gamma   90.00
#
_symmetry.space_group_name_H-M   'P 1'
#
loop_
_entity.id
_entity.type
_entity.pdbx_description
1 polymer ?
#
loop_
_entity_poly.entity_id
_entity_poly.type
_entity_poly.pdbx_seq_one_letter_code
_entity_poly.pdbx_strand_id
1 'polypeptide(L)'
;PETIETIEVYDSRLDEKEIIKPQSAKASYDYYKTYRTGVTCKGSGAASSYLLNANITFYVNVFFKSTKAVGHEKPVVTGVSGAYGATGYSKPSVTVSSWSANKMKFKGTCKLTAGGTYTMTGTKTISLP
;
A
#
# COMPACT_ATOMS: atom_id res chain seq x y z
N PRO A 1 -17.46 6.08 5.80
CA PRO A 1 -16.08 5.67 5.85
C PRO A 1 -15.42 5.83 4.54
N GLU A 2 -14.44 6.60 4.60
CA GLU A 2 -13.71 6.92 3.42
C GLU A 2 -12.73 5.83 3.10
N THR A 3 -12.76 5.39 1.89
CA THR A 3 -11.68 4.58 1.41
C THR A 3 -10.64 5.55 0.87
N ILE A 4 -9.39 5.17 0.95
CA ILE A 4 -8.35 6.00 0.39
C ILE A 4 -8.30 5.70 -1.10
N GLU A 5 -8.95 6.58 -1.86
CA GLU A 5 -9.01 6.44 -3.31
C GLU A 5 -7.86 7.17 -3.98
N THR A 6 -7.30 8.16 -3.29
CA THR A 6 -6.29 9.02 -3.88
C THR A 6 -4.93 8.35 -3.87
N ILE A 7 -4.24 8.41 -4.99
CA ILE A 7 -2.87 7.93 -5.11
C ILE A 7 -1.97 9.15 -5.27
N GLU A 8 -1.05 9.33 -4.33
CA GLU A 8 -0.07 10.40 -4.42
C GLU A 8 1.20 9.85 -5.04
N VAL A 9 1.71 10.54 -6.05
CA VAL A 9 2.90 10.10 -6.77
C VAL A 9 3.95 11.19 -6.69
N TYR A 10 5.12 10.85 -6.20
CA TYR A 10 6.24 11.77 -6.09
C TYR A 10 7.39 11.27 -6.95
N ASP A 11 7.86 12.10 -7.87
CA ASP A 11 8.90 11.74 -8.82
C ASP A 11 10.25 12.21 -8.27
N SER A 12 11.24 11.32 -8.22
CA SER A 12 12.56 11.63 -7.67
C SER A 12 13.28 12.75 -8.42
N ARG A 13 12.86 13.03 -9.64
CA ARG A 13 13.45 14.11 -10.43
C ARG A 13 12.86 15.47 -10.10
N LEU A 14 11.68 15.52 -9.49
CA LEU A 14 10.90 16.73 -9.29
C LEU A 14 10.56 17.05 -7.85
N ASP A 15 10.27 16.02 -7.07
CA ASP A 15 9.67 16.18 -5.73
C ASP A 15 10.65 15.80 -4.62
N GLU A 16 11.79 16.48 -4.57
CA GLU A 16 12.88 16.08 -3.67
C GLU A 16 12.49 16.01 -2.20
N LYS A 17 11.57 16.85 -1.76
CA LYS A 17 11.19 16.89 -0.35
C LYS A 17 10.24 15.78 0.04
N GLU A 18 9.40 15.34 -0.89
CA GLU A 18 8.36 14.34 -0.62
C GLU A 18 8.78 12.92 -0.95
N ILE A 19 9.96 12.77 -1.56
CA ILE A 19 10.41 11.48 -2.02
C ILE A 19 11.07 10.71 -0.88
N ILE A 20 10.89 9.39 -0.87
CA ILE A 20 11.54 8.54 0.11
C ILE A 20 12.63 7.77 -0.59
N LYS A 21 13.86 8.00 -0.17
CA LYS A 21 15.01 7.40 -0.82
C LYS A 21 14.97 5.88 -0.73
N PRO A 22 15.21 5.17 -1.83
CA PRO A 22 15.22 3.71 -1.82
C PRO A 22 16.26 3.14 -0.88
N GLN A 23 15.92 2.03 -0.24
CA GLN A 23 16.82 1.31 0.64
C GLN A 23 17.72 0.38 -0.14
N SER A 24 17.31 -0.02 -1.34
CA SER A 24 18.02 -0.99 -2.16
C SER A 24 18.43 -0.33 -3.45
N ALA A 25 19.70 -0.50 -3.84
CA ALA A 25 20.21 0.04 -5.08
C ALA A 25 20.57 -1.05 -6.08
N LYS A 26 19.90 -2.19 -6.00
CA LYS A 26 20.26 -3.34 -6.82
C LYS A 26 19.88 -3.20 -8.29
N ALA A 27 18.80 -2.49 -8.58
CA ALA A 27 18.34 -2.36 -9.94
C ALA A 27 19.01 -1.19 -10.63
N SER A 28 19.32 -1.36 -11.91
CA SER A 28 19.76 -0.25 -12.74
C SER A 28 18.52 0.54 -13.14
N TYR A 29 18.46 1.83 -12.79
CA TYR A 29 17.31 2.66 -13.10
C TYR A 29 17.77 4.10 -13.35
N ASP A 30 16.91 4.86 -14.04
CA ASP A 30 17.16 6.27 -14.31
C ASP A 30 16.59 7.17 -13.23
N TYR A 31 15.44 6.79 -12.70
CA TYR A 31 14.78 7.54 -11.65
C TYR A 31 13.77 6.61 -10.97
N TYR A 32 13.22 7.07 -9.86
CA TYR A 32 12.18 6.31 -9.17
C TYR A 32 11.04 7.24 -8.79
N LYS A 33 9.89 6.62 -8.52
CA LYS A 33 8.72 7.34 -8.02
C LYS A 33 8.25 6.69 -6.75
N THR A 34 7.83 7.51 -5.79
CA THR A 34 7.22 7.03 -4.55
C THR A 34 5.72 7.14 -4.69
N TYR A 35 5.03 6.02 -4.57
CA TYR A 35 3.57 5.96 -4.62
C TYR A 35 3.04 5.80 -3.22
N ARG A 36 2.18 6.73 -2.79
CA ARG A 36 1.52 6.67 -1.49
C ARG A 36 0.04 6.47 -1.72
N THR A 37 -0.51 5.46 -1.09
CA THR A 37 -1.94 5.19 -1.20
C THR A 37 -2.37 4.33 -0.02
N GLY A 38 -3.56 3.78 -0.09
CA GLY A 38 -4.10 2.90 0.92
C GLY A 38 -4.82 1.73 0.33
N VAL A 39 -4.98 0.71 1.14
CA VAL A 39 -5.77 -0.46 0.79
C VAL A 39 -6.82 -0.66 1.85
N THR A 40 -8.06 -0.92 1.41
CA THR A 40 -9.16 -1.19 2.31
C THR A 40 -9.27 -2.68 2.52
N CYS A 41 -9.17 -3.09 3.77
CA CYS A 41 -9.28 -4.50 4.16
C CYS A 41 -10.63 -4.76 4.77
N LYS A 42 -11.21 -5.90 4.45
CA LYS A 42 -12.51 -6.34 4.96
C LYS A 42 -12.36 -7.69 5.60
N GLY A 43 -13.13 -7.93 6.65
CA GLY A 43 -13.19 -9.23 7.27
C GLY A 43 -14.08 -10.19 6.51
N SER A 44 -14.03 -11.45 6.91
CA SER A 44 -14.89 -12.49 6.37
C SER A 44 -15.65 -13.15 7.51
N GLY A 45 -16.71 -13.90 7.18
CA GLY A 45 -17.52 -14.53 8.20
C GLY A 45 -18.17 -13.52 9.12
N ALA A 46 -17.95 -13.66 10.42
CA ALA A 46 -18.52 -12.75 11.42
C ALA A 46 -17.97 -11.34 11.29
N ALA A 47 -16.79 -11.18 10.68
CA ALA A 47 -16.15 -9.90 10.51
C ALA A 47 -16.42 -9.28 9.13
N SER A 48 -17.43 -9.76 8.42
CA SER A 48 -17.72 -9.27 7.06
C SER A 48 -18.51 -7.98 7.05
N SER A 49 -18.93 -7.47 8.19
CA SER A 49 -19.69 -6.23 8.28
C SER A 49 -18.85 -5.05 7.75
N TYR A 50 -19.50 -4.15 7.03
CA TYR A 50 -18.83 -2.96 6.52
C TYR A 50 -18.27 -2.06 7.65
N LEU A 51 -18.81 -2.18 8.83
CA LEU A 51 -18.33 -1.41 9.98
C LEU A 51 -16.94 -1.85 10.44
N LEU A 52 -16.48 -3.00 9.98
CA LEU A 52 -15.19 -3.54 10.40
C LEU A 52 -14.10 -3.30 9.37
N ASN A 53 -14.37 -2.49 8.34
CA ASN A 53 -13.34 -2.16 7.35
C ASN A 53 -12.15 -1.47 8.00
N ALA A 54 -10.96 -1.82 7.53
CA ALA A 54 -9.72 -1.18 7.95
C ALA A 54 -9.03 -0.61 6.73
N ASN A 55 -8.35 0.53 6.92
CA ASN A 55 -7.59 1.16 5.86
C ASN A 55 -6.11 1.11 6.25
N ILE A 56 -5.29 0.52 5.41
CA ILE A 56 -3.85 0.46 5.62
C ILE A 56 -3.21 1.43 4.63
N THR A 57 -2.52 2.44 5.15
CA THR A 57 -1.79 3.37 4.30
C THR A 57 -0.36 2.88 4.15
N PHE A 58 0.18 3.04 2.95
CA PHE A 58 1.52 2.56 2.65
C PHE A 58 2.13 3.37 1.52
N TYR A 59 3.44 3.21 1.33
CA TYR A 59 4.11 3.72 0.15
C TYR A 59 4.97 2.62 -0.46
N VAL A 60 5.29 2.80 -1.72
CA VAL A 60 6.17 1.90 -2.44
C VAL A 60 7.02 2.71 -3.40
N ASN A 61 8.31 2.38 -3.48
CA ASN A 61 9.21 2.98 -4.46
C ASN A 61 9.26 2.08 -5.67
N VAL A 62 9.02 2.67 -6.84
CA VAL A 62 9.04 1.95 -8.12
C VAL A 62 10.15 2.56 -8.97
N PHE A 63 11.00 1.72 -9.51
CA PHE A 63 12.14 2.14 -10.32
C PHE A 63 11.75 2.17 -11.79
N PHE A 64 12.18 3.23 -12.46
CA PHE A 64 11.86 3.43 -13.87
C PHE A 64 13.13 3.56 -14.69
N LYS A 65 13.06 3.06 -15.91
CA LYS A 65 14.09 3.24 -16.92
C LYS A 65 13.39 3.75 -18.17
N SER A 66 13.78 4.93 -18.63
CA SER A 66 13.02 5.64 -19.64
C SER A 66 11.59 5.86 -19.14
N THR A 67 10.58 5.31 -19.80
CA THR A 67 9.19 5.49 -19.39
C THR A 67 8.59 4.23 -18.77
N LYS A 68 9.38 3.20 -18.55
CA LYS A 68 8.87 1.92 -18.10
C LYS A 68 9.34 1.57 -16.70
N ALA A 69 8.45 1.01 -15.91
CA ALA A 69 8.81 0.46 -14.62
C ALA A 69 9.67 -0.79 -14.82
N VAL A 70 10.79 -0.85 -14.13
CA VAL A 70 11.72 -1.98 -14.24
C VAL A 70 11.92 -2.72 -12.93
N GLY A 71 11.36 -2.21 -11.84
CA GLY A 71 11.46 -2.88 -10.55
C GLY A 71 10.79 -2.06 -9.46
N HIS A 72 10.78 -2.60 -8.27
CA HIS A 72 10.19 -1.93 -7.13
C HIS A 72 10.81 -2.46 -5.84
N GLU A 73 10.66 -1.69 -4.77
CA GLU A 73 10.99 -2.16 -3.43
C GLU A 73 9.73 -2.72 -2.76
N LYS A 74 9.91 -3.29 -1.57
CA LYS A 74 8.77 -3.76 -0.79
C LYS A 74 7.92 -2.57 -0.35
N PRO A 75 6.59 -2.70 -0.36
CA PRO A 75 5.74 -1.66 0.22
C PRO A 75 6.03 -1.50 1.71
N VAL A 76 5.90 -0.26 2.19
CA VAL A 76 6.13 0.06 3.60
C VAL A 76 4.84 0.63 4.17
N VAL A 77 4.32 -0.02 5.19
CA VAL A 77 3.10 0.42 5.86
C VAL A 77 3.42 1.64 6.70
N THR A 78 2.59 2.68 6.58
CA THR A 78 2.73 3.90 7.35
C THR A 78 1.65 4.07 8.41
N GLY A 79 0.56 3.33 8.31
CA GLY A 79 -0.48 3.43 9.32
C GLY A 79 -1.65 2.51 9.02
N VAL A 80 -2.50 2.34 10.01
CA VAL A 80 -3.75 1.60 9.88
C VAL A 80 -4.82 2.33 10.65
N SER A 81 -6.01 2.38 10.11
CA SER A 81 -7.14 3.04 10.75
C SER A 81 -8.44 2.33 10.35
N GLY A 82 -9.50 2.66 11.08
CA GLY A 82 -10.82 2.10 10.83
C GLY A 82 -11.75 2.42 11.96
N ALA A 83 -12.88 1.73 12.02
CA ALA A 83 -13.92 2.00 13.02
C ALA A 83 -13.43 1.84 14.45
N TYR A 84 -12.39 1.04 14.68
CA TYR A 84 -11.85 0.80 16.02
C TYR A 84 -10.57 1.58 16.29
N GLY A 85 -10.31 2.63 15.50
CA GLY A 85 -9.12 3.44 15.67
C GLY A 85 -7.85 2.68 15.27
N ALA A 86 -6.71 3.32 15.52
CA ALA A 86 -5.43 2.71 15.16
C ALA A 86 -5.06 1.51 16.05
N THR A 87 -5.53 1.53 17.29
CA THR A 87 -5.15 0.49 18.26
C THR A 87 -5.99 -0.77 18.18
N GLY A 88 -7.13 -0.71 17.48
CA GLY A 88 -7.98 -1.88 17.32
C GLY A 88 -7.45 -2.88 16.29
N TYR A 89 -6.46 -2.48 15.51
CA TYR A 89 -5.89 -3.31 14.45
C TYR A 89 -4.43 -3.60 14.73
N SER A 90 -4.00 -4.79 14.37
CA SER A 90 -2.62 -5.20 14.60
C SER A 90 -2.06 -5.92 13.38
N LYS A 91 -0.75 -5.99 13.33
CA LYS A 91 0.00 -6.70 12.28
C LYS A 91 -0.38 -6.28 10.87
N PRO A 92 -0.46 -4.97 10.58
CA PRO A 92 -0.76 -4.54 9.22
C PRO A 92 0.40 -4.88 8.31
N SER A 93 0.09 -5.40 7.12
CA SER A 93 1.12 -5.67 6.13
C SER A 93 0.55 -5.45 4.73
N VAL A 94 1.41 -5.04 3.82
CA VAL A 94 1.09 -4.87 2.42
C VAL A 94 2.19 -5.54 1.62
N THR A 95 1.79 -6.38 0.68
CA THR A 95 2.73 -7.08 -0.20
C THR A 95 2.31 -6.87 -1.64
N VAL A 96 3.27 -7.01 -2.55
CA VAL A 96 2.96 -6.97 -3.98
C VAL A 96 2.54 -8.37 -4.39
N SER A 97 1.29 -8.50 -4.85
CA SER A 97 0.79 -9.79 -5.29
C SER A 97 1.09 -10.04 -6.77
N SER A 98 1.17 -8.97 -7.58
CA SER A 98 1.61 -9.07 -8.96
C SER A 98 2.01 -7.69 -9.46
N TRP A 99 2.88 -7.64 -10.46
CA TRP A 99 3.21 -6.38 -11.09
C TRP A 99 3.68 -6.58 -12.52
N SER A 100 3.52 -5.52 -13.28
CA SER A 100 3.99 -5.47 -14.65
C SER A 100 4.43 -4.02 -14.91
N ALA A 101 4.91 -3.75 -16.11
CA ALA A 101 5.29 -2.38 -16.46
C ALA A 101 4.11 -1.41 -16.44
N ASN A 102 2.88 -1.92 -16.49
CA ASN A 102 1.67 -1.10 -16.58
C ASN A 102 0.90 -0.96 -15.29
N LYS A 103 1.05 -1.90 -14.36
CA LYS A 103 0.27 -1.85 -13.13
C LYS A 103 0.90 -2.71 -12.05
N MET A 104 0.53 -2.41 -10.80
CA MET A 104 0.92 -3.19 -9.64
C MET A 104 -0.33 -3.50 -8.84
N LYS A 105 -0.40 -4.70 -8.33
CA LYS A 105 -1.48 -5.12 -7.45
C LYS A 105 -0.90 -5.44 -6.09
N PHE A 106 -1.51 -4.88 -5.06
CA PHE A 106 -1.09 -5.05 -3.67
C PHE A 106 -2.13 -5.82 -2.90
N LYS A 107 -1.66 -6.61 -1.94
CA LYS A 107 -2.54 -7.28 -1.00
C LYS A 107 -2.22 -6.75 0.39
N GLY A 108 -3.25 -6.26 1.07
CA GLY A 108 -3.14 -5.79 2.45
C GLY A 108 -3.80 -6.78 3.39
N THR A 109 -3.20 -6.96 4.56
CA THR A 109 -3.79 -7.78 5.61
C THR A 109 -3.56 -7.12 6.95
N CYS A 110 -4.48 -7.31 7.87
CA CYS A 110 -4.30 -6.91 9.26
C CYS A 110 -5.24 -7.76 10.11
N LYS A 111 -5.07 -7.65 11.41
CA LYS A 111 -5.93 -8.35 12.36
C LYS A 111 -6.72 -7.33 13.16
N LEU A 112 -7.99 -7.61 13.33
CA LEU A 112 -8.88 -6.81 14.17
C LEU A 112 -9.13 -7.56 15.45
N THR A 113 -8.91 -6.89 16.59
CA THR A 113 -9.22 -7.45 17.91
C THR A 113 -10.40 -6.69 18.48
N ALA A 114 -11.58 -7.31 18.44
CA ALA A 114 -12.80 -6.71 18.94
C ALA A 114 -13.72 -7.82 19.40
N GLY A 115 -13.54 -8.28 20.64
CA GLY A 115 -14.28 -9.42 21.16
C GLY A 115 -13.82 -10.74 20.55
N GLY A 116 -12.66 -10.75 19.91
CA GLY A 116 -12.11 -11.90 19.22
C GLY A 116 -11.05 -11.40 18.26
N THR A 117 -10.40 -12.30 17.54
CA THR A 117 -9.39 -11.94 16.57
C THR A 117 -9.88 -12.31 15.18
N TYR A 118 -9.90 -11.35 14.29
CA TYR A 118 -10.37 -11.53 12.92
C TYR A 118 -9.29 -11.12 11.94
N THR A 119 -9.11 -11.91 10.88
CA THR A 119 -8.18 -11.57 9.81
C THR A 119 -8.92 -10.77 8.75
N MET A 120 -8.36 -9.63 8.37
CA MET A 120 -8.95 -8.76 7.36
C MET A 120 -8.01 -8.66 6.18
N THR A 121 -8.55 -8.68 4.98
CA THR A 121 -7.76 -8.64 3.75
C THR A 121 -8.38 -7.69 2.74
N GLY A 122 -7.55 -7.22 1.84
CA GLY A 122 -8.00 -6.38 0.76
C GLY A 122 -6.95 -6.29 -0.33
N THR A 123 -7.34 -5.74 -1.47
CA THR A 123 -6.43 -5.56 -2.59
C THR A 123 -6.53 -4.14 -3.13
N LYS A 124 -5.44 -3.67 -3.70
CA LYS A 124 -5.37 -2.36 -4.34
C LYS A 124 -4.54 -2.49 -5.60
N THR A 125 -5.05 -1.95 -6.70
CA THR A 125 -4.33 -1.93 -7.97
C THR A 125 -4.01 -0.50 -8.33
N ILE A 126 -2.77 -0.23 -8.70
CA ILE A 126 -2.38 1.08 -9.21
C ILE A 126 -1.89 0.93 -10.64
N SER A 127 -2.14 1.98 -11.44
CA SER A 127 -1.66 2.03 -12.82
C SER A 127 -0.30 2.70 -12.86
N LEU A 128 0.60 2.15 -13.66
CA LEU A 128 1.93 2.72 -13.90
C LEU A 128 1.97 3.31 -15.30
N PRO A 129 2.75 4.38 -15.49
CA PRO A 129 2.86 5.00 -16.82
C PRO A 129 3.56 4.09 -17.82
#